data_a649979a9e4793f1891882cc37df16f3
#
_entry.id   a649979a9e4793f1891882cc37df16f3
#
_cell.length_a   1.000
_cell.length_b   1.000
_cell.length_c   1.000
_cell.angle_alpha   90.00
_cell.angle_beta   90.00
_cell.angle_gamma   90.00
#
_symmetry.space_group_name_H-M   'P 1'
#
loop_
_entity.id
_entity.type
_entity.pdbx_description
1 polymer ?
#
loop_
_entity_poly.entity_id
_entity_poly.type
_entity_poly.pdbx_seq_one_letter_code
_entity_poly.pdbx_strand_id
1 'polypeptide(L)'
;MAEKTSALAEPYPGPADPPIRVGWREWVAFPDLRLPAIKAKMDSGARTSALHTFKLHTYETAGHLKIKFWLHPLQCRTDITRVCTADVVDSRTVCDSGGHREERFVIRSIVRFMDRAWPIEITLTNREDMLFRLLLGRTAMAAGGLIVDPGKSFTGGRALRRVYLLSSQGLPAVEPPP
;
A
#
# COMPACT_ATOMS: atom_id res chain seq x y z
N MET A 1 9.85 34.17 14.23
CA MET A 1 8.67 33.29 14.27
C MET A 1 8.20 33.12 12.84
N ALA A 2 8.49 31.97 12.22
CA ALA A 2 8.05 31.68 10.87
C ALA A 2 6.89 30.67 10.98
N GLU A 3 5.69 31.15 10.64
CA GLU A 3 4.51 30.31 10.53
C GLU A 3 4.73 29.26 9.43
N LYS A 4 4.73 27.98 9.83
CA LYS A 4 4.58 26.87 8.89
C LYS A 4 3.17 26.93 8.33
N THR A 5 3.01 27.50 7.16
CA THR A 5 1.80 27.39 6.36
C THR A 5 1.62 25.90 6.02
N SER A 6 0.74 25.25 6.75
CA SER A 6 0.25 23.92 6.42
C SER A 6 -0.48 24.04 5.08
N ALA A 7 0.14 23.55 4.02
CA ALA A 7 -0.56 23.33 2.76
C ALA A 7 -1.70 22.35 3.04
N LEU A 8 -2.90 22.88 3.11
CA LEU A 8 -4.13 22.10 3.16
C LEU A 8 -4.12 21.20 1.92
N ALA A 9 -3.94 19.90 2.16
CA ALA A 9 -4.10 18.91 1.09
C ALA A 9 -5.51 19.12 0.52
N GLU A 10 -5.57 19.45 -0.76
CA GLU A 10 -6.84 19.55 -1.49
C GLU A 10 -7.64 18.28 -1.22
N PRO A 11 -8.93 18.39 -0.86
CA PRO A 11 -9.76 17.21 -0.69
C PRO A 11 -9.78 16.47 -2.02
N TYR A 12 -9.37 15.19 -2.00
CA TYR A 12 -9.51 14.35 -3.18
C TYR A 12 -10.93 14.48 -3.71
N PRO A 13 -11.12 14.78 -5.00
CA PRO A 13 -12.45 14.77 -5.58
C PRO A 13 -13.08 13.43 -5.25
N GLY A 14 -14.26 13.43 -4.67
CA GLY A 14 -14.99 12.21 -4.37
C GLY A 14 -15.13 11.35 -5.64
N PRO A 15 -15.35 10.04 -5.50
CA PRO A 15 -15.40 9.15 -6.65
C PRO A 15 -16.50 9.64 -7.61
N ALA A 16 -16.09 9.94 -8.85
CA ALA A 16 -17.01 10.30 -9.94
C ALA A 16 -17.96 9.16 -10.30
N ASP A 17 -17.62 7.94 -9.88
CA ASP A 17 -18.34 6.69 -10.17
C ASP A 17 -19.19 6.23 -8.97
N PRO A 18 -20.25 5.45 -9.20
CA PRO A 18 -21.04 4.88 -8.13
C PRO A 18 -20.19 4.01 -7.20
N PRO A 19 -20.50 3.95 -5.88
CA PRO A 19 -19.70 3.20 -4.93
C PRO A 19 -19.67 1.70 -5.24
N ILE A 20 -18.51 1.06 -5.00
CA ILE A 20 -18.32 -0.38 -5.19
C ILE A 20 -18.42 -1.08 -3.83
N ARG A 21 -19.22 -2.14 -3.74
CA ARG A 21 -19.23 -3.04 -2.58
C ARG A 21 -18.05 -4.00 -2.67
N VAL A 22 -17.20 -3.99 -1.64
CA VAL A 22 -16.00 -4.83 -1.52
C VAL A 22 -16.10 -5.73 -0.29
N GLY A 23 -15.38 -6.85 -0.30
CA GLY A 23 -15.25 -7.69 0.88
C GLY A 23 -14.29 -7.09 1.91
N TRP A 24 -14.23 -7.67 3.13
CA TRP A 24 -13.31 -7.23 4.17
C TRP A 24 -11.83 -7.48 3.82
N ARG A 25 -11.57 -8.29 2.79
CA ARG A 25 -10.25 -8.54 2.21
C ARG A 25 -10.36 -8.71 0.70
N GLU A 26 -9.42 -8.09 -0.04
CA GLU A 26 -9.41 -8.08 -1.49
C GLU A 26 -7.98 -8.20 -2.04
N TRP A 27 -7.86 -8.55 -3.33
CA TRP A 27 -6.61 -8.44 -4.06
C TRP A 27 -6.55 -7.11 -4.77
N VAL A 28 -5.46 -6.36 -4.56
CA VAL A 28 -5.18 -5.09 -5.22
C VAL A 28 -3.80 -5.12 -5.86
N ALA A 29 -3.51 -4.14 -6.72
CA ALA A 29 -2.21 -3.95 -7.35
C ALA A 29 -1.72 -2.51 -7.17
N PHE A 30 -0.40 -2.33 -7.25
CA PHE A 30 0.27 -1.02 -7.28
C PHE A 30 1.19 -0.98 -8.51
N PRO A 31 0.68 -0.52 -9.68
CA PRO A 31 1.43 -0.55 -10.93
C PRO A 31 2.75 0.23 -10.90
N ASP A 32 2.74 1.41 -10.30
CA ASP A 32 3.91 2.29 -10.14
C ASP A 32 4.98 1.71 -9.19
N LEU A 33 4.60 0.86 -8.25
CA LEU A 33 5.53 0.09 -7.42
C LEU A 33 5.95 -1.24 -8.06
N ARG A 34 5.48 -1.55 -9.27
CA ARG A 34 5.66 -2.85 -9.93
C ARG A 34 5.22 -4.02 -9.05
N LEU A 35 4.21 -3.80 -8.22
CA LEU A 35 3.62 -4.78 -7.33
C LEU A 35 2.29 -5.26 -7.93
N PRO A 36 2.31 -6.35 -8.71
CA PRO A 36 1.18 -6.76 -9.54
C PRO A 36 0.01 -7.31 -8.73
N ALA A 37 0.25 -7.80 -7.52
CA ALA A 37 -0.79 -8.29 -6.62
C ALA A 37 -0.33 -8.28 -5.16
N ILE A 38 -1.21 -7.84 -4.29
CA ILE A 38 -1.07 -7.95 -2.84
C ILE A 38 -2.46 -8.09 -2.21
N LYS A 39 -2.56 -8.92 -1.17
CA LYS A 39 -3.80 -9.06 -0.43
C LYS A 39 -3.92 -7.95 0.60
N ALA A 40 -4.96 -7.13 0.45
CA ALA A 40 -5.32 -6.06 1.37
C ALA A 40 -6.42 -6.49 2.33
N LYS A 41 -6.32 -6.06 3.59
CA LYS A 41 -7.44 -6.03 4.54
C LYS A 41 -8.03 -4.62 4.51
N MET A 42 -9.34 -4.51 4.37
CA MET A 42 -10.06 -3.24 4.50
C MET A 42 -10.10 -2.85 5.98
N ASP A 43 -9.43 -1.74 6.32
CA ASP A 43 -9.28 -1.30 7.71
C ASP A 43 -9.93 0.06 7.93
N SER A 44 -11.21 0.06 8.29
CA SER A 44 -11.96 1.27 8.60
C SER A 44 -11.49 1.95 9.89
N GLY A 45 -10.81 1.25 10.78
CA GLY A 45 -10.21 1.78 12.01
C GLY A 45 -8.95 2.62 11.73
N ALA A 46 -8.18 2.27 10.71
CA ALA A 46 -6.99 3.01 10.32
C ALA A 46 -7.34 4.19 9.38
N ARG A 47 -6.78 5.38 9.65
CA ARG A 47 -6.93 6.52 8.75
C ARG A 47 -6.15 6.32 7.45
N THR A 48 -4.87 6.05 7.55
CA THR A 48 -3.92 5.89 6.43
C THR A 48 -3.66 4.41 6.19
N SER A 49 -3.43 4.02 4.96
CA SER A 49 -3.02 2.66 4.60
C SER A 49 -1.64 2.35 5.17
N ALA A 50 -1.39 1.07 5.45
CA ALA A 50 -0.10 0.60 5.94
C ALA A 50 0.39 -0.60 5.14
N LEU A 51 1.63 -0.55 4.67
CA LEU A 51 2.30 -1.62 3.93
C LEU A 51 3.45 -2.17 4.78
N HIS A 52 3.40 -3.49 5.03
CA HIS A 52 4.49 -4.17 5.71
C HIS A 52 5.70 -4.32 4.78
N THR A 53 6.86 -3.91 5.31
CA THR A 53 8.16 -4.06 4.67
C THR A 53 9.15 -4.62 5.68
N PHE A 54 10.00 -5.56 5.29
CA PHE A 54 10.99 -6.13 6.21
C PHE A 54 12.35 -5.42 6.14
N LYS A 55 12.56 -4.56 5.12
CA LYS A 55 13.78 -3.77 4.97
C LYS A 55 13.45 -2.45 4.29
N LEU A 56 14.04 -1.37 4.78
CA LEU A 56 13.94 -0.01 4.25
C LEU A 56 15.34 0.56 4.04
N HIS A 57 15.53 1.37 3.02
CA HIS A 57 16.72 2.16 2.79
C HIS A 57 16.33 3.48 2.15
N THR A 58 16.64 4.60 2.82
CA THR A 58 16.42 5.94 2.30
C THR A 58 17.68 6.45 1.61
N TYR A 59 17.49 7.22 0.55
CA TYR A 59 18.57 7.88 -0.18
C TYR A 59 18.05 9.15 -0.85
N GLU A 60 18.94 10.08 -1.13
CA GLU A 60 18.59 11.30 -1.85
C GLU A 60 19.02 11.20 -3.31
N THR A 61 18.17 11.71 -4.21
CA THR A 61 18.49 11.86 -5.61
C THR A 61 17.80 13.11 -6.17
N ALA A 62 18.55 13.95 -6.87
CA ALA A 62 18.06 15.22 -7.42
C ALA A 62 17.32 16.11 -6.38
N GLY A 63 17.76 16.12 -5.12
CA GLY A 63 17.14 16.90 -4.04
C GLY A 63 15.85 16.32 -3.48
N HIS A 64 15.47 15.10 -3.88
CA HIS A 64 14.28 14.40 -3.37
C HIS A 64 14.68 13.19 -2.53
N LEU A 65 14.04 13.06 -1.37
CA LEU A 65 14.20 11.88 -0.52
C LEU A 65 13.40 10.72 -1.13
N LYS A 66 14.10 9.65 -1.43
CA LYS A 66 13.52 8.39 -1.94
C LYS A 66 13.70 7.27 -0.94
N ILE A 67 12.84 6.28 -1.03
CA ILE A 67 12.91 5.09 -0.20
C ILE A 67 12.85 3.84 -1.07
N LYS A 68 13.81 2.94 -0.87
CA LYS A 68 13.84 1.60 -1.42
C LYS A 68 13.42 0.63 -0.31
N PHE A 69 12.48 -0.25 -0.59
CA PHE A 69 11.95 -1.18 0.40
C PHE A 69 11.68 -2.56 -0.16
N TRP A 70 11.75 -3.54 0.72
CA TRP A 70 11.59 -4.96 0.40
C TRP A 70 10.37 -5.51 1.12
N LEU A 71 9.56 -6.27 0.42
CA LEU A 71 8.38 -6.91 0.97
C LEU A 71 8.16 -8.32 0.41
N HIS A 72 7.46 -9.13 1.18
CA HIS A 72 6.91 -10.40 0.73
C HIS A 72 5.43 -10.20 0.39
N PRO A 73 5.04 -10.21 -0.91
CA PRO A 73 3.69 -9.85 -1.32
C PRO A 73 2.63 -10.89 -0.92
N LEU A 74 3.06 -12.14 -0.69
CA LEU A 74 2.17 -13.23 -0.31
C LEU A 74 2.22 -13.50 1.20
N GLN A 75 1.05 -13.79 1.79
CA GLN A 75 0.96 -14.19 3.18
C GLN A 75 1.61 -15.55 3.39
N CYS A 76 2.27 -15.74 4.54
CA CYS A 76 2.90 -17.01 4.94
C CYS A 76 3.92 -17.56 3.91
N ARG A 77 4.45 -16.70 3.03
CA ARG A 77 5.48 -17.05 2.04
C ARG A 77 6.53 -15.96 2.00
N THR A 78 7.80 -16.37 2.15
CA THR A 78 8.98 -15.50 2.11
C THR A 78 9.89 -15.79 0.92
N ASP A 79 9.56 -16.81 0.14
CA ASP A 79 10.29 -17.23 -1.06
C ASP A 79 10.14 -16.24 -2.24
N ILE A 80 9.15 -15.37 -2.19
CA ILE A 80 8.96 -14.31 -3.19
C ILE A 80 9.19 -12.96 -2.52
N THR A 81 10.24 -12.28 -2.93
CA THR A 81 10.54 -10.91 -2.53
C THR A 81 10.25 -9.94 -3.68
N ARG A 82 9.71 -8.78 -3.35
CA ARG A 82 9.61 -7.63 -4.25
C ARG A 82 10.39 -6.47 -3.69
N VAL A 83 11.09 -5.77 -4.58
CA VAL A 83 11.84 -4.56 -4.27
C VAL A 83 11.14 -3.41 -4.95
N CYS A 84 10.75 -2.42 -4.17
CA CYS A 84 10.03 -1.25 -4.64
C CYS A 84 10.84 0.01 -4.31
N THR A 85 10.61 1.06 -5.09
CA THR A 85 11.18 2.39 -4.84
C THR A 85 10.08 3.42 -5.01
N ALA A 86 10.06 4.41 -4.12
CA ALA A 86 9.10 5.52 -4.17
C ALA A 86 9.71 6.80 -3.62
N ASP A 87 9.10 7.94 -3.93
CA ASP A 87 9.39 9.20 -3.27
C ASP A 87 8.77 9.22 -1.88
N VAL A 88 9.53 9.70 -0.89
CA VAL A 88 9.01 9.95 0.45
C VAL A 88 8.29 11.30 0.42
N VAL A 89 6.99 11.27 0.70
CA VAL A 89 6.17 12.50 0.70
C VAL A 89 6.01 13.10 2.10
N ASP A 90 6.21 12.26 3.15
CA ASP A 90 6.05 12.70 4.54
C ASP A 90 6.70 11.68 5.50
N SER A 91 6.88 12.08 6.78
CA SER A 91 7.18 11.18 7.89
C SER A 91 6.23 11.49 9.03
N ARG A 92 5.56 10.46 9.57
CA ARG A 92 4.52 10.62 10.59
C ARG A 92 4.71 9.67 11.75
N THR A 93 4.50 10.18 12.96
CA THR A 93 4.35 9.33 14.12
C THR A 93 2.97 8.67 14.08
N VAL A 94 2.94 7.35 13.98
CA VAL A 94 1.73 6.54 14.00
C VAL A 94 1.62 5.83 15.33
N CYS A 95 0.48 5.96 15.99
CA CYS A 95 0.15 5.21 17.20
C CYS A 95 -0.68 3.99 16.81
N ASP A 96 -0.25 2.81 17.21
CA ASP A 96 -1.03 1.60 16.99
C ASP A 96 -2.10 1.40 18.10
N SER A 97 -2.96 0.40 17.92
CA SER A 97 -4.02 0.07 18.91
C SER A 97 -3.48 -0.35 20.28
N GLY A 98 -2.22 -0.74 20.36
CA GLY A 98 -1.51 -1.05 21.63
C GLY A 98 -0.86 0.16 22.29
N GLY A 99 -0.98 1.37 21.69
CA GLY A 99 -0.37 2.60 22.20
C GLY A 99 1.09 2.78 21.83
N HIS A 100 1.70 1.86 21.08
CA HIS A 100 3.06 2.00 20.62
C HIS A 100 3.15 3.06 19.51
N ARG A 101 4.12 3.99 19.66
CA ARG A 101 4.37 5.06 18.69
C ARG A 101 5.61 4.74 17.87
N GLU A 102 5.45 4.81 16.55
CA GLU A 102 6.50 4.57 15.58
C GLU A 102 6.51 5.69 14.55
N GLU A 103 7.69 6.21 14.22
CA GLU A 103 7.84 7.11 13.08
C GLU A 103 7.88 6.30 11.79
N ARG A 104 7.01 6.63 10.84
CA ARG A 104 6.87 5.91 9.58
C ARG A 104 6.98 6.84 8.39
N PHE A 105 7.75 6.44 7.40
CA PHE A 105 7.76 7.10 6.11
C PHE A 105 6.43 6.91 5.39
N VAL A 106 6.00 7.97 4.73
CA VAL A 106 4.78 7.98 3.91
C VAL A 106 5.18 8.10 2.45
N ILE A 107 4.65 7.21 1.63
CA ILE A 107 4.76 7.25 0.17
C ILE A 107 3.38 7.48 -0.43
N ARG A 108 3.35 7.97 -1.67
CA ARG A 108 2.13 8.03 -2.48
C ARG A 108 2.24 7.05 -3.63
N SER A 109 1.18 6.30 -3.90
CA SER A 109 1.13 5.33 -4.98
C SER A 109 -0.28 5.17 -5.52
N ILE A 110 -0.40 4.72 -6.77
CA ILE A 110 -1.69 4.38 -7.37
C ILE A 110 -2.07 2.97 -6.96
N VAL A 111 -3.17 2.83 -6.23
CA VAL A 111 -3.80 1.53 -6.01
C VAL A 111 -4.77 1.22 -7.15
N ARG A 112 -4.75 -0.02 -7.63
CA ARG A 112 -5.70 -0.53 -8.62
C ARG A 112 -6.53 -1.66 -8.03
N PHE A 113 -7.85 -1.53 -8.12
CA PHE A 113 -8.82 -2.54 -7.74
C PHE A 113 -9.89 -2.66 -8.84
N MET A 114 -10.03 -3.86 -9.41
CA MET A 114 -10.86 -4.11 -10.58
C MET A 114 -10.47 -3.17 -11.74
N ASP A 115 -11.40 -2.39 -12.24
CA ASP A 115 -11.26 -1.39 -13.32
C ASP A 115 -10.91 0.02 -12.83
N ARG A 116 -10.86 0.23 -11.50
CA ARG A 116 -10.51 1.53 -10.90
C ARG A 116 -9.06 1.62 -10.48
N ALA A 117 -8.52 2.83 -10.60
CA ALA A 117 -7.20 3.19 -10.09
C ALA A 117 -7.25 4.60 -9.52
N TRP A 118 -6.68 4.79 -8.31
CA TRP A 118 -6.65 6.10 -7.64
C TRP A 118 -5.42 6.23 -6.74
N PRO A 119 -4.94 7.47 -6.51
CA PRO A 119 -3.78 7.70 -5.65
C PRO A 119 -4.16 7.55 -4.18
N ILE A 120 -3.26 6.94 -3.42
CA ILE A 120 -3.38 6.79 -1.97
C ILE A 120 -2.05 7.10 -1.27
N GLU A 121 -2.13 7.50 0.01
CA GLU A 121 -0.98 7.54 0.90
C GLU A 121 -0.85 6.22 1.65
N ILE A 122 0.40 5.77 1.78
CA ILE A 122 0.75 4.50 2.42
C ILE A 122 1.90 4.74 3.39
N THR A 123 1.72 4.37 4.66
CA THR A 123 2.81 4.30 5.62
C THR A 123 3.56 2.99 5.48
N LEU A 124 4.90 3.04 5.50
CA LEU A 124 5.74 1.84 5.52
C LEU A 124 6.01 1.46 6.98
N THR A 125 5.85 0.19 7.31
CA THR A 125 6.03 -0.31 8.68
C THR A 125 6.72 -1.66 8.68
N ASN A 126 7.59 -1.89 9.67
CA ASN A 126 8.26 -3.17 9.87
C ASN A 126 7.57 -3.93 11.01
N ARG A 127 6.40 -4.49 10.73
CA ARG A 127 5.66 -5.35 11.67
C ARG A 127 5.57 -6.77 11.13
N GLU A 128 6.48 -7.62 11.56
CA GLU A 128 6.59 -9.01 11.08
C GLU A 128 5.36 -9.87 11.43
N ASP A 129 4.67 -9.53 12.50
CA ASP A 129 3.45 -10.18 13.00
C ASP A 129 2.18 -9.81 12.18
N MET A 130 2.29 -8.92 11.22
CA MET A 130 1.13 -8.57 10.36
C MET A 130 0.70 -9.73 9.47
N LEU A 131 -0.47 -10.29 9.78
CA LEU A 131 -1.08 -11.33 8.95
C LEU A 131 -1.37 -10.85 7.52
N PHE A 132 -1.84 -9.62 7.37
CA PHE A 132 -2.02 -8.96 6.07
C PHE A 132 -0.87 -8.01 5.81
N ARG A 133 -0.23 -8.17 4.66
CA ARG A 133 0.89 -7.31 4.25
C ARG A 133 0.47 -5.89 3.88
N LEU A 134 -0.81 -5.69 3.59
CA LEU A 134 -1.41 -4.39 3.31
C LEU A 134 -2.70 -4.21 4.12
N LEU A 135 -2.79 -3.10 4.84
CA LEU A 135 -4.03 -2.57 5.39
C LEU A 135 -4.46 -1.38 4.53
N LEU A 136 -5.65 -1.43 3.96
CA LEU A 136 -6.21 -0.32 3.19
C LEU A 136 -7.05 0.55 4.13
N GLY A 137 -6.55 1.74 4.45
CA GLY A 137 -7.17 2.66 5.39
C GLY A 137 -8.41 3.37 4.83
N ARG A 138 -9.20 3.99 5.74
CA ARG A 138 -10.47 4.62 5.37
C ARG A 138 -10.34 5.78 4.37
N THR A 139 -9.24 6.54 4.38
CA THR A 139 -9.01 7.60 3.39
C THR A 139 -8.86 7.02 1.98
N ALA A 140 -8.13 5.92 1.84
CA ALA A 140 -7.98 5.22 0.57
C ALA A 140 -9.31 4.59 0.10
N MET A 141 -10.07 4.00 1.02
CA MET A 141 -11.39 3.44 0.71
C MET A 141 -12.39 4.51 0.28
N ALA A 142 -12.44 5.64 0.98
CA ALA A 142 -13.31 6.76 0.64
C ALA A 142 -12.96 7.34 -0.74
N ALA A 143 -11.66 7.54 -1.03
CA ALA A 143 -11.21 8.05 -2.32
C ALA A 143 -11.56 7.09 -3.48
N GLY A 144 -11.57 5.78 -3.25
CA GLY A 144 -11.97 4.78 -4.24
C GLY A 144 -13.49 4.53 -4.30
N GLY A 145 -14.29 5.17 -3.44
CA GLY A 145 -15.73 4.93 -3.34
C GLY A 145 -16.07 3.51 -2.88
N LEU A 146 -15.28 2.94 -1.96
CA LEU A 146 -15.46 1.56 -1.51
C LEU A 146 -16.38 1.48 -0.29
N ILE A 147 -17.38 0.60 -0.36
CA ILE A 147 -18.26 0.22 0.75
C ILE A 147 -17.93 -1.21 1.16
N VAL A 148 -17.50 -1.40 2.41
CA VAL A 148 -17.07 -2.71 2.90
C VAL A 148 -18.26 -3.53 3.37
N ASP A 149 -18.39 -4.73 2.81
CA ASP A 149 -19.31 -5.77 3.27
C ASP A 149 -18.49 -6.79 4.10
N PRO A 150 -18.64 -6.82 5.44
CA PRO A 150 -17.85 -7.70 6.29
C PRO A 150 -18.17 -9.19 6.09
N GLY A 151 -19.31 -9.52 5.49
CA GLY A 151 -19.70 -10.89 5.18
C GLY A 151 -19.06 -11.44 3.89
N LYS A 152 -18.36 -10.59 3.11
CA LYS A 152 -17.80 -10.98 1.82
C LYS A 152 -16.27 -10.91 1.79
N SER A 153 -15.67 -11.63 0.85
CA SER A 153 -14.23 -11.63 0.58
C SER A 153 -13.99 -11.84 -0.90
N PHE A 154 -13.00 -11.14 -1.46
CA PHE A 154 -12.55 -11.29 -2.84
C PHE A 154 -13.66 -11.05 -3.86
N THR A 155 -14.43 -9.98 -3.69
CA THR A 155 -15.50 -9.58 -4.61
C THR A 155 -14.94 -9.16 -5.96
N GLY A 156 -13.71 -8.61 -6.00
CA GLY A 156 -12.95 -8.35 -7.21
C GLY A 156 -12.34 -9.60 -7.86
N GLY A 157 -12.63 -10.80 -7.31
CA GLY A 157 -12.09 -12.05 -7.79
C GLY A 157 -10.72 -12.40 -7.23
N ARG A 158 -10.16 -13.53 -7.69
CA ARG A 158 -8.87 -14.06 -7.22
C ARG A 158 -7.83 -14.19 -8.33
N ALA A 159 -8.08 -13.60 -9.50
CA ALA A 159 -7.18 -13.72 -10.66
C ALA A 159 -5.77 -13.21 -10.34
N LEU A 160 -5.64 -12.10 -9.61
CA LEU A 160 -4.35 -11.54 -9.21
C LEU A 160 -3.51 -12.48 -8.34
N ARG A 161 -4.10 -13.43 -7.63
CA ARG A 161 -3.37 -14.44 -6.85
C ARG A 161 -2.43 -15.27 -7.73
N ARG A 162 -2.81 -15.52 -8.99
CA ARG A 162 -2.07 -16.38 -9.93
C ARG A 162 -0.84 -15.71 -10.53
N VAL A 163 -0.72 -14.39 -10.45
CA VAL A 163 0.38 -13.64 -11.06
C VAL A 163 1.75 -14.12 -10.59
N TYR A 164 1.89 -14.48 -9.32
CA TYR A 164 3.15 -15.00 -8.79
C TYR A 164 3.38 -16.50 -9.07
N LEU A 165 2.35 -17.26 -9.37
CA LEU A 165 2.48 -18.68 -9.74
C LEU A 165 2.99 -18.83 -11.18
N LEU A 166 2.62 -17.90 -12.05
CA LEU A 166 3.08 -17.87 -13.45
C LEU A 166 4.50 -17.32 -13.57
N SER A 167 4.93 -16.46 -12.64
CA SER A 167 6.28 -15.88 -12.63
C SER A 167 7.37 -16.86 -12.20
N SER A 168 7.03 -17.95 -11.53
CA SER A 168 7.98 -18.99 -11.16
C SER A 168 8.45 -19.85 -12.35
N GLN A 169 7.88 -19.66 -13.52
CA GLN A 169 8.21 -20.38 -14.76
C GLN A 169 8.95 -19.55 -15.80
N GLY A 170 9.45 -18.35 -15.53
CA GLY A 170 10.22 -17.67 -16.56
C GLY A 170 10.34 -16.15 -16.57
N LEU A 171 10.29 -15.46 -15.46
CA LEU A 171 10.75 -14.07 -15.44
C LEU A 171 12.12 -14.01 -14.75
N PRO A 172 13.15 -13.43 -15.41
CA PRO A 172 14.45 -13.27 -14.80
C PRO A 172 14.34 -12.44 -13.54
N ALA A 173 15.04 -12.84 -12.49
CA ALA A 173 15.29 -12.01 -11.33
C ALA A 173 15.83 -10.68 -11.85
N VAL A 174 15.15 -9.58 -11.56
CA VAL A 174 15.70 -8.25 -11.80
C VAL A 174 16.85 -8.10 -10.83
N GLU A 175 18.08 -8.30 -11.34
CA GLU A 175 19.29 -7.99 -10.58
C GLU A 175 19.23 -6.51 -10.15
N PRO A 176 19.60 -6.22 -8.90
CA PRO A 176 19.75 -4.84 -8.47
C PRO A 176 20.88 -4.19 -9.28
N PRO A 177 20.72 -2.96 -9.77
CA PRO A 177 21.84 -2.21 -10.32
C PRO A 177 22.90 -2.00 -9.23
N PRO A 178 24.20 -1.90 -9.63
CA PRO A 178 25.34 -1.78 -8.75
C PRO A 178 25.31 -0.58 -7.82
#